data_ab33050308bf8cdb9d113e2c9d1127ed
#
_entry.id   ab33050308bf8cdb9d113e2c9d1127ed
#
_cell.length_a   1.000
_cell.length_b   1.000
_cell.length_c   1.000
_cell.angle_alpha   90.00
_cell.angle_beta   90.00
_cell.angle_gamma   90.00
#
_symmetry.space_group_name_H-M   'P 1'
#
loop_
_entity.id
_entity.type
_entity.pdbx_description
1 polymer ?
#
loop_
_entity_poly.entity_id
_entity_poly.type
_entity_poly.pdbx_seq_one_letter_code
_entity_poly.pdbx_strand_id
1 'polypeptide(L)'
;MKPFFQNTLKLTFPAALLLLAMSAASAQEPRLQISNLDYLAGKASQTVDVNVDEHLLQMTAKFLGNDPDDKEIKDLVSGLKGIYVKVFEFEHENEYSAADVDSIRTQLRQPGWAKILTFTSKKEGSVEVYLMTANDRISGLALLALDPKELTIVNIVGPVDLSKLSKLEGNFGVPDLHIEAPAKTKPKN
;
A
#
# COMPACT_ATOMS: atom_id res chain seq x y z
N MET A 1 -85.35 -16.32 -17.08
CA MET A 1 -84.46 -16.57 -15.95
C MET A 1 -83.01 -16.56 -16.44
N LYS A 2 -82.25 -15.53 -16.10
CA LYS A 2 -80.85 -15.39 -16.51
C LYS A 2 -79.97 -15.65 -15.30
N PRO A 3 -78.90 -16.47 -15.36
CA PRO A 3 -77.95 -16.60 -14.26
C PRO A 3 -76.93 -15.47 -14.30
N PHE A 4 -76.67 -14.94 -13.12
CA PHE A 4 -75.78 -13.88 -12.80
C PHE A 4 -74.29 -14.43 -12.88
N PHE A 5 -73.46 -13.88 -13.76
CA PHE A 5 -72.05 -14.17 -13.78
C PHE A 5 -71.30 -13.29 -12.74
N GLN A 6 -70.81 -13.90 -11.69
CA GLN A 6 -69.91 -13.28 -10.75
C GLN A 6 -68.47 -13.33 -11.34
N ASN A 7 -68.02 -12.16 -11.74
CA ASN A 7 -66.61 -11.97 -12.17
C ASN A 7 -65.76 -11.73 -10.93
N THR A 8 -65.10 -12.74 -10.42
CA THR A 8 -64.10 -12.59 -9.38
C THR A 8 -62.80 -12.10 -10.00
N LEU A 9 -62.53 -10.80 -9.86
CA LEU A 9 -61.26 -10.17 -10.23
C LEU A 9 -60.17 -10.65 -9.29
N LYS A 10 -59.33 -11.62 -9.76
CA LYS A 10 -58.15 -12.04 -9.05
C LYS A 10 -57.08 -10.98 -9.19
N LEU A 11 -56.92 -10.19 -8.13
CA LEU A 11 -55.82 -9.23 -7.99
C LEU A 11 -54.53 -10.01 -7.69
N THR A 12 -53.75 -10.32 -8.73
CA THR A 12 -52.41 -10.85 -8.58
C THR A 12 -51.44 -9.72 -8.25
N PHE A 13 -51.04 -9.62 -6.98
CA PHE A 13 -49.96 -8.77 -6.55
C PHE A 13 -48.64 -9.32 -7.12
N PRO A 14 -47.87 -8.60 -7.93
CA PRO A 14 -46.52 -8.98 -8.23
C PRO A 14 -45.67 -8.66 -6.97
N ALA A 15 -45.26 -9.67 -6.27
CA ALA A 15 -44.22 -9.56 -5.26
C ALA A 15 -42.95 -9.06 -5.95
N ALA A 16 -42.69 -7.77 -5.92
CA ALA A 16 -41.45 -7.17 -6.31
C ALA A 16 -40.36 -7.63 -5.31
N LEU A 17 -39.63 -8.67 -5.71
CA LEU A 17 -38.46 -9.16 -5.01
C LEU A 17 -37.39 -8.07 -5.11
N LEU A 18 -37.30 -7.21 -4.12
CA LEU A 18 -36.27 -6.21 -3.96
C LEU A 18 -34.96 -6.96 -3.60
N LEU A 19 -34.21 -7.40 -4.61
CA LEU A 19 -32.85 -7.85 -4.46
C LEU A 19 -32.00 -6.65 -4.02
N LEU A 20 -31.90 -6.46 -2.70
CA LEU A 20 -30.80 -5.67 -2.14
C LEU A 20 -29.49 -6.36 -2.53
N ALA A 21 -28.89 -5.88 -3.61
CA ALA A 21 -27.48 -6.13 -3.88
C ALA A 21 -26.69 -5.46 -2.74
N MET A 22 -26.44 -6.20 -1.68
CA MET A 22 -25.40 -5.86 -0.72
C MET A 22 -24.10 -5.90 -1.50
N SER A 23 -23.69 -4.73 -2.01
CA SER A 23 -22.31 -4.51 -2.43
C SER A 23 -21.46 -4.74 -1.19
N ALA A 24 -20.92 -5.95 -1.05
CA ALA A 24 -19.85 -6.18 -0.12
C ALA A 24 -18.74 -5.20 -0.55
N ALA A 25 -18.60 -4.10 0.17
CA ALA A 25 -17.44 -3.25 0.03
C ALA A 25 -16.26 -4.14 0.41
N SER A 26 -15.61 -4.73 -0.60
CA SER A 26 -14.36 -5.43 -0.40
C SER A 26 -13.43 -4.40 0.21
N ALA A 27 -13.10 -4.57 1.49
CA ALA A 27 -12.09 -3.76 2.13
C ALA A 27 -10.84 -3.93 1.27
N GLN A 28 -10.44 -2.85 0.61
CA GLN A 28 -9.30 -2.88 -0.28
C GLN A 28 -8.06 -3.20 0.55
N GLU A 29 -7.36 -4.26 0.16
CA GLU A 29 -6.12 -4.60 0.84
C GLU A 29 -5.04 -3.57 0.49
N PRO A 30 -4.28 -3.09 1.49
CA PRO A 30 -3.19 -2.15 1.26
C PRO A 30 -1.98 -2.78 0.55
N ARG A 31 -2.02 -4.08 0.21
CA ARG A 31 -0.98 -4.77 -0.53
C ARG A 31 -1.06 -4.47 -2.02
N LEU A 32 0.04 -3.93 -2.56
CA LEU A 32 0.19 -3.67 -3.99
C LEU A 32 0.60 -4.94 -4.74
N GLN A 33 0.10 -5.08 -5.97
CA GLN A 33 0.53 -6.10 -6.91
C GLN A 33 1.75 -5.57 -7.67
N ILE A 34 2.95 -5.79 -7.12
CA ILE A 34 4.21 -5.31 -7.68
C ILE A 34 4.89 -6.33 -8.61
N SER A 35 4.42 -7.58 -8.65
CA SER A 35 4.89 -8.62 -9.57
C SER A 35 4.68 -8.26 -11.05
N ASN A 36 3.79 -7.32 -11.36
CA ASN A 36 3.60 -6.81 -12.72
C ASN A 36 4.87 -6.22 -13.33
N LEU A 37 5.86 -5.88 -12.49
CA LEU A 37 7.13 -5.29 -12.89
C LEU A 37 8.28 -6.31 -13.02
N ASP A 38 8.03 -7.59 -12.78
CA ASP A 38 9.07 -8.63 -12.78
C ASP A 38 9.82 -8.73 -14.12
N TYR A 39 9.17 -8.33 -15.24
CA TYR A 39 9.81 -8.28 -16.54
C TYR A 39 10.96 -7.27 -16.61
N LEU A 40 11.00 -6.25 -15.74
CA LEU A 40 12.09 -5.29 -15.66
C LEU A 40 13.39 -5.92 -15.15
N ALA A 41 13.31 -7.02 -14.41
CA ALA A 41 14.50 -7.75 -13.96
C ALA A 41 15.38 -8.24 -15.12
N GLY A 42 14.80 -8.49 -16.29
CA GLY A 42 15.54 -8.85 -17.51
C GLY A 42 16.34 -7.70 -18.13
N LYS A 43 16.07 -6.45 -17.72
CA LYS A 43 16.76 -5.25 -18.19
C LYS A 43 17.68 -4.67 -17.11
N ALA A 44 17.36 -4.90 -15.84
CA ALA A 44 18.10 -4.38 -14.71
C ALA A 44 19.48 -5.03 -14.57
N SER A 45 20.47 -4.24 -14.22
CA SER A 45 21.81 -4.70 -13.83
C SER A 45 21.81 -5.32 -12.44
N GLN A 46 20.92 -4.82 -11.56
CA GLN A 46 20.71 -5.34 -10.21
C GLN A 46 19.23 -5.30 -9.85
N THR A 47 18.78 -6.30 -9.11
CA THR A 47 17.39 -6.36 -8.62
C THR A 47 17.39 -6.76 -7.15
N VAL A 48 16.63 -6.03 -6.33
CA VAL A 48 16.28 -6.43 -4.97
C VAL A 48 14.80 -6.74 -4.92
N ASP A 49 14.45 -7.90 -4.37
CA ASP A 49 13.06 -8.32 -4.17
C ASP A 49 12.89 -8.82 -2.73
N VAL A 50 12.22 -7.99 -1.91
CA VAL A 50 11.92 -8.32 -0.50
C VAL A 50 10.44 -8.59 -0.38
N ASN A 51 10.11 -9.76 0.11
CA ASN A 51 8.73 -10.19 0.35
C ASN A 51 8.65 -10.81 1.73
N VAL A 52 8.33 -9.99 2.73
CA VAL A 52 8.19 -10.40 4.12
C VAL A 52 6.74 -10.28 4.51
N ASP A 53 6.06 -11.40 4.66
CA ASP A 53 4.68 -11.48 5.10
C ASP A 53 4.55 -11.42 6.65
N GLU A 54 3.32 -11.40 7.14
CA GLU A 54 3.01 -11.34 8.56
C GLU A 54 3.67 -12.48 9.35
N HIS A 55 3.71 -13.70 8.77
CA HIS A 55 4.29 -14.85 9.44
C HIS A 55 5.79 -14.69 9.63
N LEU A 56 6.50 -14.24 8.60
CA LEU A 56 7.94 -13.99 8.66
C LEU A 56 8.26 -12.83 9.61
N LEU A 57 7.45 -11.76 9.60
CA LEU A 57 7.60 -10.65 10.55
C LEU A 57 7.48 -11.12 12.00
N GLN A 58 6.46 -11.92 12.29
CA GLN A 58 6.26 -12.49 13.63
C GLN A 58 7.37 -13.45 14.04
N MET A 59 7.90 -14.24 13.11
CA MET A 59 9.05 -15.10 13.36
C MET A 59 10.28 -14.26 13.69
N THR A 60 10.60 -13.24 12.89
CA THR A 60 11.74 -12.35 13.10
C THR A 60 11.64 -11.64 14.45
N ALA A 61 10.45 -11.15 14.81
CA ALA A 61 10.21 -10.50 16.11
C ALA A 61 10.55 -11.39 17.33
N LYS A 62 10.48 -12.73 17.17
CA LYS A 62 10.85 -13.67 18.24
C LYS A 62 12.37 -13.77 18.47
N PHE A 63 13.16 -13.46 17.45
CA PHE A 63 14.62 -13.49 17.53
C PHE A 63 15.24 -12.16 18.01
N LEU A 64 14.45 -11.09 18.03
CA LEU A 64 14.86 -9.82 18.59
C LEU A 64 15.03 -9.94 20.10
N GLY A 65 16.07 -9.28 20.63
CA GLY A 65 16.41 -9.26 22.06
C GLY A 65 15.39 -8.49 22.92
N ASN A 66 15.82 -8.14 24.11
CA ASN A 66 15.01 -7.39 25.09
C ASN A 66 15.58 -6.02 25.40
N ASP A 67 16.62 -5.58 24.70
CA ASP A 67 17.10 -4.22 24.82
C ASP A 67 16.06 -3.20 24.30
N PRO A 68 16.20 -1.92 24.63
CA PRO A 68 15.20 -0.91 24.25
C PRO A 68 14.97 -0.81 22.74
N ASP A 69 16.03 -0.91 21.93
CA ASP A 69 15.93 -0.77 20.47
C ASP A 69 15.25 -1.98 19.86
N ASP A 70 15.60 -3.19 20.27
CA ASP A 70 14.96 -4.43 19.86
C ASP A 70 13.47 -4.47 20.22
N LYS A 71 13.11 -4.00 21.42
CA LYS A 71 11.70 -3.90 21.83
C LYS A 71 10.91 -2.96 20.91
N GLU A 72 11.49 -1.82 20.57
CA GLU A 72 10.80 -0.85 19.72
C GLU A 72 10.60 -1.40 18.31
N ILE A 73 11.62 -2.07 17.73
CA ILE A 73 11.50 -2.76 16.45
C ILE A 73 10.47 -3.88 16.53
N LYS A 74 10.48 -4.66 17.60
CA LYS A 74 9.52 -5.75 17.83
C LYS A 74 8.09 -5.22 17.88
N ASP A 75 7.84 -4.13 18.62
CA ASP A 75 6.52 -3.50 18.71
C ASP A 75 6.06 -2.95 17.35
N LEU A 76 7.00 -2.41 16.56
CA LEU A 76 6.70 -1.92 15.23
C LEU A 76 6.30 -3.05 14.28
N VAL A 77 7.14 -4.11 14.17
CA VAL A 77 6.90 -5.19 13.21
C VAL A 77 5.78 -6.13 13.62
N SER A 78 5.49 -6.26 14.91
CA SER A 78 4.41 -7.13 15.40
C SER A 78 3.01 -6.69 14.95
N GLY A 79 2.84 -5.42 14.63
CA GLY A 79 1.59 -4.87 14.11
C GLY A 79 1.48 -4.95 12.59
N LEU A 80 2.58 -5.15 11.88
CA LEU A 80 2.57 -5.18 10.41
C LEU A 80 2.07 -6.50 9.86
N LYS A 81 1.45 -6.44 8.69
CA LYS A 81 1.00 -7.61 7.91
C LYS A 81 1.94 -7.95 6.76
N GLY A 82 2.85 -7.06 6.42
CA GLY A 82 3.87 -7.33 5.43
C GLY A 82 4.71 -6.11 5.06
N ILE A 83 5.91 -6.40 4.56
CA ILE A 83 6.83 -5.43 3.95
C ILE A 83 7.24 -6.01 2.60
N TYR A 84 7.03 -5.24 1.55
CA TYR A 84 7.32 -5.60 0.17
C TYR A 84 8.17 -4.51 -0.44
N VAL A 85 9.38 -4.86 -0.89
CA VAL A 85 10.29 -3.92 -1.54
C VAL A 85 10.74 -4.50 -2.86
N LYS A 86 10.75 -3.67 -3.89
CA LYS A 86 11.30 -4.02 -5.18
C LYS A 86 12.17 -2.88 -5.68
N VAL A 87 13.42 -3.19 -5.99
CA VAL A 87 14.38 -2.24 -6.55
C VAL A 87 14.90 -2.81 -7.86
N PHE A 88 14.95 -1.97 -8.88
CA PHE A 88 15.58 -2.25 -10.16
C PHE A 88 16.62 -1.17 -10.41
N GLU A 89 17.88 -1.54 -10.47
CA GLU A 89 18.97 -0.66 -10.92
C GLU A 89 19.32 -0.94 -12.38
N PHE A 90 19.52 0.10 -13.16
CA PHE A 90 19.78 0.02 -14.59
C PHE A 90 21.14 0.62 -14.93
N GLU A 91 21.81 0.08 -15.94
CA GLU A 91 23.10 0.62 -16.40
C GLU A 91 22.93 1.99 -17.04
N HIS A 92 21.84 2.18 -17.79
CA HIS A 92 21.56 3.40 -18.54
C HIS A 92 20.25 4.05 -18.12
N GLU A 93 20.13 5.34 -18.37
CA GLU A 93 18.89 6.06 -18.19
C GLU A 93 17.83 5.61 -19.22
N ASN A 94 16.55 5.74 -18.86
CA ASN A 94 15.40 5.43 -19.68
C ASN A 94 15.22 3.93 -20.04
N GLU A 95 15.80 3.00 -19.28
CA GLU A 95 15.54 1.56 -19.47
C GLU A 95 14.19 1.14 -18.89
N TYR A 96 13.57 1.98 -18.07
CA TYR A 96 12.17 1.91 -17.69
C TYR A 96 11.47 3.26 -17.99
N SER A 97 10.16 3.27 -17.96
CA SER A 97 9.33 4.43 -18.31
C SER A 97 8.23 4.69 -17.28
N ALA A 98 7.63 5.87 -17.35
CA ALA A 98 6.47 6.19 -16.54
C ALA A 98 5.30 5.21 -16.77
N ALA A 99 5.17 4.65 -17.99
CA ALA A 99 4.13 3.68 -18.32
C ALA A 99 4.30 2.36 -17.55
N ASP A 100 5.53 1.94 -17.28
CA ASP A 100 5.81 0.74 -16.49
C ASP A 100 5.26 0.89 -15.06
N VAL A 101 5.31 2.11 -14.51
CA VAL A 101 4.85 2.41 -13.14
C VAL A 101 3.35 2.70 -13.06
N ASP A 102 2.68 2.95 -14.20
CA ASP A 102 1.25 3.30 -14.22
C ASP A 102 0.35 2.19 -13.67
N SER A 103 0.76 0.93 -13.78
CA SER A 103 0.04 -0.19 -13.17
C SER A 103 -0.01 -0.08 -11.65
N ILE A 104 1.06 0.38 -11.02
CA ILE A 104 1.15 0.64 -9.57
C ILE A 104 0.36 1.90 -9.21
N ARG A 105 0.54 2.99 -9.97
CA ARG A 105 -0.22 4.22 -9.75
C ARG A 105 -1.72 4.02 -9.88
N THR A 106 -2.16 3.11 -10.76
CA THR A 106 -3.59 2.76 -10.91
C THR A 106 -4.14 2.13 -9.64
N GLN A 107 -3.39 1.26 -8.98
CA GLN A 107 -3.76 0.71 -7.69
C GLN A 107 -3.82 1.80 -6.60
N LEU A 108 -2.85 2.72 -6.61
CA LEU A 108 -2.75 3.83 -5.65
C LEU A 108 -3.78 4.96 -5.87
N ARG A 109 -4.55 4.94 -6.98
CA ARG A 109 -5.70 5.83 -7.21
C ARG A 109 -7.01 5.26 -6.67
N GLN A 110 -7.01 4.03 -6.23
CA GLN A 110 -8.21 3.40 -5.68
C GLN A 110 -8.64 4.05 -4.35
N PRO A 111 -9.92 3.97 -3.97
CA PRO A 111 -10.40 4.50 -2.71
C PRO A 111 -9.58 4.00 -1.50
N GLY A 112 -9.37 4.85 -0.52
CA GLY A 112 -8.58 4.55 0.68
C GLY A 112 -7.13 5.00 0.60
N TRP A 113 -6.54 5.07 -0.59
CA TRP A 113 -5.22 5.64 -0.79
C TRP A 113 -5.25 7.16 -0.94
N ALA A 114 -4.34 7.83 -0.29
CA ALA A 114 -4.11 9.27 -0.43
C ALA A 114 -2.62 9.53 -0.68
N LYS A 115 -2.32 10.29 -1.74
CA LYS A 115 -0.95 10.77 -1.96
C LYS A 115 -0.68 11.92 -1.00
N ILE A 116 0.31 11.78 -0.14
CA ILE A 116 0.67 12.76 0.89
C ILE A 116 1.90 13.57 0.55
N LEU A 117 2.77 13.04 -0.34
CA LEU A 117 3.99 13.71 -0.75
C LEU A 117 4.26 13.44 -2.23
N THR A 118 4.71 14.48 -2.92
CA THR A 118 5.36 14.37 -4.22
C THR A 118 6.58 15.27 -4.20
N PHE A 119 7.73 14.71 -4.44
CA PHE A 119 8.96 15.43 -4.72
C PHE A 119 9.32 15.19 -6.19
N THR A 120 9.79 16.20 -6.88
CA THR A 120 10.25 16.08 -8.28
C THR A 120 11.50 16.92 -8.48
N SER A 121 12.54 16.28 -8.95
CA SER A 121 13.82 16.90 -9.33
C SER A 121 14.14 16.49 -10.77
N LYS A 122 14.68 17.43 -11.54
CA LYS A 122 15.14 17.11 -12.91
C LYS A 122 16.39 16.23 -12.93
N LYS A 123 17.15 16.19 -11.83
CA LYS A 123 18.40 15.44 -11.72
C LYS A 123 18.20 14.11 -10.99
N GLU A 124 17.34 14.12 -9.96
CA GLU A 124 17.19 13.03 -8.99
C GLU A 124 15.89 12.24 -9.19
N GLY A 125 15.10 12.60 -10.22
CA GLY A 125 13.86 11.92 -10.50
C GLY A 125 12.70 12.41 -9.62
N SER A 126 11.82 11.49 -9.20
CA SER A 126 10.65 11.83 -8.39
C SER A 126 10.38 10.81 -7.30
N VAL A 127 9.88 11.29 -6.16
CA VAL A 127 9.42 10.45 -5.05
C VAL A 127 7.96 10.76 -4.78
N GLU A 128 7.15 9.73 -4.69
CA GLU A 128 5.73 9.79 -4.36
C GLU A 128 5.46 8.93 -3.13
N VAL A 129 4.79 9.49 -2.12
CA VAL A 129 4.40 8.74 -0.91
C VAL A 129 2.89 8.74 -0.78
N TYR A 130 2.35 7.57 -0.51
CA TYR A 130 0.92 7.33 -0.35
C TYR A 130 0.65 6.66 0.98
N LEU A 131 -0.44 7.05 1.62
CA LEU A 131 -0.97 6.38 2.80
C LEU A 131 -2.36 5.81 2.49
N MET A 132 -2.61 4.62 2.97
CA MET A 132 -3.94 4.05 3.03
C MET A 132 -4.49 4.17 4.44
N THR A 133 -5.71 4.70 4.57
CA THR A 133 -6.40 4.80 5.85
C THR A 133 -7.62 3.90 5.89
N ALA A 134 -7.80 3.23 7.03
CA ALA A 134 -8.99 2.44 7.32
C ALA A 134 -9.35 2.63 8.80
N ASN A 135 -10.61 2.95 9.11
CA ASN A 135 -11.09 3.17 10.48
C ASN A 135 -10.22 4.18 11.26
N ASP A 136 -9.93 5.32 10.63
CA ASP A 136 -9.11 6.43 11.18
C ASP A 136 -7.67 6.03 11.58
N ARG A 137 -7.17 4.95 11.00
CA ARG A 137 -5.79 4.49 11.20
C ARG A 137 -5.10 4.28 9.87
N ILE A 138 -3.80 4.49 9.85
CA ILE A 138 -2.98 4.14 8.68
C ILE A 138 -2.90 2.62 8.63
N SER A 139 -3.36 2.04 7.52
CA SER A 139 -3.37 0.60 7.27
C SER A 139 -2.37 0.17 6.21
N GLY A 140 -1.75 1.12 5.54
CA GLY A 140 -0.72 0.86 4.53
C GLY A 140 0.03 2.11 4.15
N LEU A 141 1.28 1.92 3.71
CA LEU A 141 2.14 2.93 3.13
C LEU A 141 2.69 2.41 1.81
N ALA A 142 2.76 3.27 0.82
CA ALA A 142 3.49 3.00 -0.41
C ALA A 142 4.42 4.16 -0.74
N LEU A 143 5.63 3.84 -1.19
CA LEU A 143 6.60 4.77 -1.70
C LEU A 143 7.00 4.33 -3.11
N LEU A 144 7.02 5.27 -4.05
CA LEU A 144 7.56 5.12 -5.39
C LEU A 144 8.70 6.11 -5.53
N ALA A 145 9.92 5.64 -5.70
CA ALA A 145 11.05 6.47 -6.08
C ALA A 145 11.46 6.11 -7.51
N LEU A 146 11.46 7.13 -8.36
CA LEU A 146 11.70 7.03 -9.79
C LEU A 146 12.92 7.88 -10.13
N ASP A 147 14.09 7.31 -10.02
CA ASP A 147 15.36 7.89 -10.47
C ASP A 147 15.60 7.52 -11.95
N PRO A 148 16.33 8.30 -12.76
CA PRO A 148 16.64 7.95 -14.15
C PRO A 148 17.24 6.54 -14.37
N LYS A 149 17.92 6.01 -13.35
CA LYS A 149 18.59 4.70 -13.39
C LYS A 149 18.11 3.73 -12.32
N GLU A 150 17.15 4.12 -11.48
CA GLU A 150 16.65 3.26 -10.41
C GLU A 150 15.14 3.41 -10.26
N LEU A 151 14.47 2.30 -10.13
CA LEU A 151 13.06 2.24 -9.76
C LEU A 151 12.95 1.51 -8.42
N THR A 152 12.54 2.24 -7.38
CA THR A 152 12.30 1.68 -6.05
C THR A 152 10.81 1.75 -5.72
N ILE A 153 10.26 0.63 -5.27
CA ILE A 153 8.89 0.52 -4.77
C ILE A 153 8.94 -0.11 -3.40
N VAL A 154 8.36 0.59 -2.42
CA VAL A 154 8.17 0.09 -1.06
C VAL A 154 6.67 0.04 -0.77
N ASN A 155 6.18 -1.07 -0.24
CA ASN A 155 4.82 -1.20 0.23
C ASN A 155 4.81 -1.85 1.62
N ILE A 156 4.37 -1.11 2.62
CA ILE A 156 4.22 -1.58 4.00
C ILE A 156 2.73 -1.75 4.26
N VAL A 157 2.34 -2.91 4.74
CA VAL A 157 0.96 -3.31 4.99
C VAL A 157 0.75 -3.52 6.48
N GLY A 158 -0.30 -2.91 7.03
CA GLY A 158 -0.65 -2.98 8.44
C GLY A 158 -0.72 -1.61 9.11
N PRO A 159 -1.00 -1.54 10.41
CA PRO A 159 -0.98 -0.29 11.15
C PRO A 159 0.44 0.28 11.19
N VAL A 160 0.61 1.43 10.55
CA VAL A 160 1.91 2.10 10.43
C VAL A 160 1.94 3.30 11.38
N ASP A 161 2.91 3.32 12.27
CA ASP A 161 3.23 4.50 13.07
C ASP A 161 4.34 5.31 12.36
N LEU A 162 3.94 6.42 11.76
CA LEU A 162 4.86 7.27 10.98
C LEU A 162 6.04 7.77 11.81
N SER A 163 5.86 7.96 13.12
CA SER A 163 6.93 8.42 14.00
C SER A 163 8.04 7.38 14.21
N LYS A 164 7.76 6.14 13.89
CA LYS A 164 8.69 5.01 14.03
C LYS A 164 9.26 4.52 12.70
N LEU A 165 8.79 5.06 11.56
CA LEU A 165 9.22 4.60 10.25
C LEU A 165 10.72 4.77 9.99
N SER A 166 11.32 5.86 10.50
CA SER A 166 12.77 6.08 10.38
C SER A 166 13.63 4.95 10.96
N LYS A 167 13.06 4.14 11.84
CA LYS A 167 13.74 2.98 12.43
C LYS A 167 13.70 1.73 11.53
N LEU A 168 12.85 1.73 10.52
CA LEU A 168 12.85 0.66 9.49
C LEU A 168 13.91 0.90 8.40
N GLU A 169 14.40 2.14 8.29
CA GLU A 169 15.46 2.47 7.35
C GLU A 169 16.70 1.62 7.62
N GLY A 170 17.26 1.04 6.56
CA GLY A 170 18.40 0.11 6.67
C GLY A 170 18.07 -1.26 7.25
N ASN A 171 16.83 -1.50 7.72
CA ASN A 171 16.37 -2.78 8.21
C ASN A 171 15.34 -3.40 7.25
N PHE A 172 15.22 -4.71 7.23
CA PHE A 172 14.23 -5.45 6.42
C PHE A 172 14.26 -5.11 4.92
N GLY A 173 15.38 -4.62 4.39
CA GLY A 173 15.51 -4.23 2.98
C GLY A 173 14.80 -2.91 2.62
N VAL A 174 14.34 -2.15 3.61
CA VAL A 174 13.80 -0.80 3.38
C VAL A 174 14.98 0.15 3.14
N PRO A 175 15.04 0.82 1.97
CA PRO A 175 16.09 1.79 1.70
C PRO A 175 15.98 2.99 2.67
N ASP A 176 17.07 3.73 2.81
CA ASP A 176 17.07 4.97 3.57
C ASP A 176 16.17 6.01 2.87
N LEU A 177 15.09 6.34 3.52
CA LEU A 177 14.06 7.22 2.94
C LEU A 177 14.33 8.70 3.21
N HIS A 178 15.38 9.03 3.97
CA HIS A 178 15.74 10.39 4.39
C HIS A 178 14.53 11.20 4.96
N ILE A 179 13.62 10.51 5.65
CA ILE A 179 12.45 11.14 6.27
C ILE A 179 12.90 11.82 7.56
N GLU A 180 13.39 13.04 7.47
CA GLU A 180 13.62 13.85 8.67
C GLU A 180 12.27 14.25 9.28
N ALA A 181 12.07 13.87 10.54
CA ALA A 181 10.91 14.34 11.31
C ALA A 181 10.98 15.89 11.40
N PRO A 182 9.87 16.61 11.19
CA PRO A 182 9.86 18.05 11.28
C PRO A 182 10.41 18.51 12.64
N ALA A 183 11.46 19.33 12.61
CA ALA A 183 12.13 19.83 13.80
C ALA A 183 11.09 20.45 14.75
N LYS A 184 11.02 19.96 15.98
CA LYS A 184 10.18 20.54 17.02
C LYS A 184 10.64 21.99 17.25
N THR A 185 9.89 22.96 16.72
CA THR A 185 10.11 24.36 17.03
C THR A 185 9.92 24.55 18.53
N LYS A 186 11.01 24.79 19.24
CA LYS A 186 10.95 25.23 20.64
C LYS A 186 10.19 26.56 20.66
N PRO A 187 9.19 26.73 21.55
CA PRO A 187 8.59 28.03 21.75
C PRO A 187 9.67 29.00 22.24
N LYS A 188 9.84 30.13 21.57
CA LYS A 188 10.63 31.25 22.10
C LYS A 188 9.88 31.82 23.29
N ASN A 189 10.47 31.70 24.47
CA ASN A 189 10.13 32.54 25.60
C ASN A 189 10.56 34.00 25.33
#